data_c9de3ec3644e20ac901c1e699ac546a9
#
_entry.id   c9de3ec3644e20ac901c1e699ac546a9
#
_cell.length_a   1.000
_cell.length_b   1.000
_cell.length_c   1.000
_cell.angle_alpha   90.00
_cell.angle_beta   90.00
_cell.angle_gamma   90.00
#
_symmetry.space_group_name_H-M   'P 1'
#
loop_
_entity.id
_entity.type
_entity.pdbx_description
1 polymer ?
#
loop_
_entity_poly.entity_id
_entity_poly.type
_entity_poly.pdbx_seq_one_letter_code
_entity_poly.pdbx_strand_id
1 'polypeptide(L)'
;HHSYMDKIYNKTIINVGSVGNSFDVIRNKNKDSNVLETTKSNYLIIEGEYGSKEYSSDISFQFIKVPYDIDRELEDEKLNIERENYRFELKKGMYRDMTKINENFKKLGIDVDKI
;
A
#
# COMPACT_ATOMS: atom_id res chain seq x y z
N HIS A 1 4.43 -0.79 0.21
CA HIS A 1 3.34 -0.40 1.13
C HIS A 1 1.94 -0.56 0.52
N HIS A 2 1.85 -1.06 -0.70
CA HIS A 2 0.61 -1.40 -1.39
C HIS A 2 0.23 -2.85 -1.10
N SER A 3 -1.02 -3.11 -0.71
CA SER A 3 -1.51 -4.47 -0.48
C SER A 3 -1.79 -5.17 -1.80
N TYR A 4 -1.36 -6.42 -1.94
CA TYR A 4 -1.68 -7.24 -3.11
C TYR A 4 -1.69 -8.73 -2.77
N MET A 5 -2.35 -9.50 -3.60
CA MET A 5 -2.34 -10.96 -3.57
C MET A 5 -2.13 -11.49 -4.98
N ASP A 6 -1.25 -12.45 -5.12
CA ASP A 6 -0.95 -13.13 -6.39
C ASP A 6 -0.79 -14.64 -6.18
N LYS A 7 -0.97 -15.40 -7.25
CA LYS A 7 -0.71 -16.83 -7.26
C LYS A 7 0.41 -17.16 -8.24
N ILE A 8 1.46 -17.76 -7.71
CA ILE A 8 2.57 -18.26 -8.51
C ILE A 8 2.63 -19.78 -8.32
N TYR A 9 2.35 -20.51 -9.40
CA TYR A 9 2.11 -21.94 -9.39
C TYR A 9 0.97 -22.30 -8.42
N ASN A 10 1.25 -23.07 -7.38
CA ASN A 10 0.31 -23.48 -6.34
C ASN A 10 0.50 -22.73 -5.01
N LYS A 11 1.24 -21.64 -5.03
CA LYS A 11 1.51 -20.83 -3.83
C LYS A 11 0.80 -19.49 -3.93
N THR A 12 0.22 -19.06 -2.83
CA THR A 12 -0.33 -17.72 -2.69
C THR A 12 0.70 -16.81 -2.05
N ILE A 13 1.00 -15.70 -2.71
CA ILE A 13 1.91 -14.67 -2.22
C ILE A 13 1.07 -13.46 -1.85
N ILE A 14 1.25 -12.97 -0.63
CA ILE A 14 0.46 -11.84 -0.12
C ILE A 14 1.41 -10.79 0.45
N ASN A 15 1.19 -9.56 0.04
CA ASN A 15 1.72 -8.38 0.70
C ASN A 15 0.55 -7.65 1.36
N VAL A 16 0.56 -7.55 2.67
CA VAL A 16 -0.56 -6.95 3.42
C VAL A 16 -0.57 -5.43 3.30
N GLY A 17 0.54 -4.83 2.91
CA GLY A 17 0.72 -3.39 2.94
C GLY A 17 1.46 -2.93 4.19
N SER A 18 1.08 -1.80 4.72
CA SER A 18 1.71 -1.21 5.90
C SER A 18 0.70 -0.88 6.99
N VAL A 19 1.13 -0.94 8.24
CA VAL A 19 0.33 -0.49 9.38
C VAL A 19 0.33 1.04 9.48
N GLY A 20 1.47 1.68 9.26
CA GLY A 20 1.62 3.12 9.49
C GLY A 20 1.66 3.97 8.23
N ASN A 21 2.07 3.43 7.10
CA ASN A 21 2.20 4.18 5.85
C ASN A 21 1.74 3.32 4.67
N SER A 22 0.47 2.96 4.68
CA SER A 22 -0.17 2.25 3.59
C SER A 22 -0.91 3.22 2.68
N PHE A 23 -0.81 2.99 1.38
CA PHE A 23 -1.54 3.78 0.39
C PHE A 23 -2.07 2.88 -0.72
N ASP A 24 -3.19 3.28 -1.28
CA ASP A 24 -3.78 2.67 -2.45
C ASP A 24 -3.59 3.57 -3.66
N VAL A 25 -3.07 3.00 -4.72
CA VAL A 25 -3.02 3.68 -6.01
C VAL A 25 -4.37 3.49 -6.69
N ILE A 26 -5.23 4.49 -6.63
CA ILE A 26 -6.44 4.52 -7.43
C ILE A 26 -6.07 5.13 -8.77
N ARG A 27 -6.07 4.31 -9.84
CA ARG A 27 -5.93 4.80 -11.20
C ARG A 27 -7.17 5.64 -11.55
N ASN A 28 -7.01 6.94 -11.59
CA ASN A 28 -8.02 7.80 -12.17
C ASN A 28 -7.89 7.75 -13.70
N LYS A 29 -8.98 7.36 -14.38
CA LYS A 29 -9.05 7.35 -15.86
C LYS A 29 -8.89 8.75 -16.47
N ASN A 30 -9.11 9.78 -15.68
CA ASN A 30 -8.90 11.17 -16.07
C ASN A 30 -7.54 11.64 -15.54
N LYS A 31 -6.55 11.59 -16.34
CA LYS A 31 -5.10 11.78 -16.24
C LYS A 31 -4.52 12.77 -15.19
N ASP A 32 -5.30 13.48 -14.39
CA ASP A 32 -4.81 14.64 -13.63
C ASP A 32 -4.59 14.43 -12.14
N SER A 33 -4.95 13.29 -11.57
CA SER A 33 -4.62 13.03 -10.17
C SER A 33 -4.67 11.52 -9.87
N ASN A 34 -3.55 10.95 -9.55
CA ASN A 34 -3.53 9.73 -8.76
C ASN A 34 -4.03 10.10 -7.36
N VAL A 35 -5.33 10.08 -7.16
CA VAL A 35 -5.92 10.30 -5.85
C VAL A 35 -5.60 9.06 -5.03
N LEU A 36 -4.66 9.22 -4.13
CA LEU A 36 -4.45 8.25 -3.07
C LEU A 36 -5.55 8.48 -2.05
N GLU A 37 -6.31 7.43 -1.75
CA GLU A 37 -7.15 7.48 -0.57
C GLU A 37 -6.28 7.63 0.67
N THR A 38 -6.85 8.28 1.67
CA THR A 38 -6.20 8.53 2.96
C THR A 38 -5.49 7.29 3.47
N THR A 39 -4.29 7.48 3.95
CA THR A 39 -3.48 6.45 4.61
C THR A 39 -4.29 5.73 5.67
N LYS A 40 -4.34 4.40 5.58
CA LYS A 40 -5.03 3.53 6.54
C LYS A 40 -4.07 2.44 6.99
N SER A 41 -4.23 1.97 8.21
CA SER A 41 -3.54 0.77 8.68
C SER A 41 -4.12 -0.47 8.00
N ASN A 42 -3.26 -1.32 7.48
CA ASN A 42 -3.68 -2.56 6.83
C ASN A 42 -3.32 -3.77 7.68
N TYR A 43 -4.23 -4.73 7.75
CA TYR A 43 -3.94 -6.07 8.24
C TYR A 43 -4.72 -7.11 7.45
N LEU A 44 -4.33 -8.36 7.61
CA LEU A 44 -4.91 -9.51 6.92
C LEU A 44 -5.50 -10.48 7.94
N ILE A 45 -6.72 -10.92 7.69
CA ILE A 45 -7.31 -12.08 8.36
C ILE A 45 -7.20 -13.27 7.41
N ILE A 46 -6.66 -14.36 7.93
CA ILE A 46 -6.57 -15.64 7.22
C ILE A 46 -7.41 -16.64 8.00
N GLU A 47 -8.36 -17.26 7.34
CA GLU A 47 -9.19 -18.31 7.92
C GLU A 47 -9.02 -19.60 7.11
N GLY A 48 -8.85 -20.71 7.80
CA GLY A 48 -8.66 -22.02 7.21
C GLY A 48 -8.59 -23.12 8.26
N GLU A 49 -8.48 -24.36 7.82
CA GLU A 49 -8.34 -25.50 8.72
C GLU A 49 -6.91 -25.58 9.25
N TYR A 50 -6.75 -25.37 10.55
CA TYR A 50 -5.45 -25.41 11.21
C TYR A 50 -4.84 -26.81 11.13
N GLY A 51 -3.61 -26.89 10.65
CA GLY A 51 -2.86 -28.12 10.54
C GLY A 51 -3.26 -29.02 9.36
N SER A 52 -4.18 -28.58 8.49
CA SER A 52 -4.47 -29.29 7.26
C SER A 52 -3.23 -29.42 6.39
N LYS A 53 -3.03 -30.64 5.89
CA LYS A 53 -1.99 -30.96 4.90
C LYS A 53 -2.60 -31.25 3.52
N GLU A 54 -3.90 -31.09 3.40
CA GLU A 54 -4.61 -31.34 2.16
C GLU A 54 -4.40 -30.18 1.19
N TYR A 55 -4.10 -30.52 -0.06
CA TYR A 55 -3.86 -29.57 -1.12
C TYR A 55 -5.09 -28.71 -1.45
N SER A 56 -6.28 -29.23 -1.19
CA SER A 56 -7.57 -28.61 -1.51
C SER A 56 -8.27 -27.96 -0.31
N SER A 57 -7.56 -27.73 0.82
CA SER A 57 -8.16 -27.05 1.96
C SER A 57 -8.59 -25.64 1.60
N ASP A 58 -9.80 -25.28 1.97
CA ASP A 58 -10.33 -23.94 1.77
C ASP A 58 -9.62 -22.93 2.69
N ILE A 59 -9.10 -21.88 2.11
CA ILE A 59 -8.49 -20.76 2.84
C ILE A 59 -9.13 -19.46 2.35
N SER A 60 -9.60 -18.64 3.26
CA SER A 60 -10.08 -17.30 2.96
C SER A 60 -9.10 -16.23 3.42
N PHE A 61 -9.09 -15.12 2.70
CA PHE A 61 -8.25 -13.96 2.95
C PHE A 61 -9.10 -12.70 2.97
N GLN A 62 -9.00 -11.91 4.05
CA GLN A 62 -9.68 -10.62 4.16
C GLN A 62 -8.67 -9.52 4.42
N PHE A 63 -8.52 -8.59 3.47
CA PHE A 63 -7.74 -7.38 3.66
C PHE A 63 -8.59 -6.34 4.38
N ILE A 64 -8.14 -5.94 5.57
CA ILE A 64 -8.83 -4.96 6.40
C ILE A 64 -8.03 -3.66 6.42
N LYS A 65 -8.74 -2.55 6.21
CA LYS A 65 -8.19 -1.20 6.24
C LYS A 65 -8.83 -0.43 7.37
N VAL A 66 -8.03 -0.01 8.34
CA VAL A 66 -8.48 0.70 9.52
C VAL A 66 -8.01 2.14 9.46
N PRO A 67 -8.91 3.13 9.49
CA PRO A 67 -8.54 4.52 9.66
C PRO A 67 -7.95 4.72 11.05
N TYR A 68 -6.96 5.61 11.16
CA TYR A 68 -6.35 6.00 12.42
C TYR A 68 -6.16 7.52 12.46
N ASP A 69 -5.83 8.06 13.62
CA ASP A 69 -5.63 9.49 13.84
C ASP A 69 -4.27 9.93 13.28
N ILE A 70 -4.29 10.31 11.99
CA ILE A 70 -3.10 10.78 11.27
C ILE A 70 -2.58 12.09 11.87
N ASP A 71 -3.47 12.97 12.32
CA ASP A 71 -3.08 14.27 12.88
C ASP A 71 -2.28 14.09 14.17
N ARG A 72 -2.68 13.13 15.00
CA ARG A 72 -1.93 12.76 16.19
C ARG A 72 -0.55 12.17 15.86
N GLU A 73 -0.47 11.28 14.89
CA GLU A 73 0.80 10.72 14.43
C GLU A 73 1.74 11.83 13.89
N LEU A 74 1.20 12.76 13.13
CA LEU A 74 1.96 13.92 12.63
C LEU A 74 2.45 14.82 13.77
N GLU A 75 1.68 14.95 14.84
CA GLU A 75 2.07 15.71 16.03
C GLU A 75 3.24 15.04 16.76
N ASP A 76 3.15 13.73 16.99
CA ASP A 76 4.19 12.95 17.65
C ASP A 76 5.50 12.93 16.84
N GLU A 77 5.42 12.98 15.49
CA GLU A 77 6.57 12.99 14.59
C GLU A 77 7.19 14.38 14.35
N LYS A 78 6.60 15.47 14.85
CA LYS A 78 7.10 16.85 14.62
C LYS A 78 8.55 17.06 15.05
N LEU A 79 8.97 16.36 16.08
CA LEU A 79 10.33 16.49 16.63
C LEU A 79 11.38 15.69 15.85
N ASN A 80 10.95 14.85 14.92
CA ASN A 80 11.85 14.00 14.15
C ASN A 80 12.12 14.61 12.76
N ILE A 81 13.18 15.41 12.69
CA ILE A 81 13.56 16.14 11.47
C ILE A 81 13.90 15.19 10.30
N GLU A 82 14.46 14.02 10.61
CA GLU A 82 14.88 13.04 9.59
C GLU A 82 13.70 12.38 8.86
N ARG A 83 12.48 12.52 9.38
CA ARG A 83 11.26 11.94 8.81
C ARG A 83 10.34 12.92 8.09
N GLU A 84 10.88 14.00 7.58
CA GLU A 84 10.09 15.02 6.85
C GLU A 84 9.32 14.40 5.66
N ASN A 85 9.97 13.51 4.90
CA ASN A 85 9.32 12.80 3.81
C ASN A 85 8.15 11.92 4.29
N TYR A 86 8.31 11.23 5.40
CA TYR A 86 7.28 10.40 6.01
C TYR A 86 6.06 11.25 6.42
N ARG A 87 6.29 12.38 7.08
CA ARG A 87 5.21 13.32 7.43
C ARG A 87 4.46 13.84 6.21
N PHE A 88 5.19 14.16 5.15
CA PHE A 88 4.59 14.59 3.89
C PHE A 88 3.73 13.48 3.28
N GLU A 89 4.23 12.25 3.24
CA GLU A 89 3.52 11.08 2.72
C GLU A 89 2.23 10.83 3.50
N LEU A 90 2.27 10.85 4.83
CA LEU A 90 1.10 10.70 5.68
C LEU A 90 0.07 11.81 5.44
N LYS A 91 0.50 13.06 5.45
CA LYS A 91 -0.37 14.23 5.31
C LYS A 91 -1.06 14.31 3.96
N LYS A 92 -0.34 13.91 2.90
CA LYS A 92 -0.83 14.01 1.52
C LYS A 92 -1.44 12.71 1.01
N GLY A 93 -1.25 11.59 1.71
CA GLY A 93 -1.62 10.28 1.21
C GLY A 93 -0.88 9.88 -0.06
N MET A 94 0.28 10.46 -0.31
CA MET A 94 1.08 10.26 -1.52
C MET A 94 2.45 9.69 -1.18
N TYR A 95 2.89 8.69 -1.94
CA TYR A 95 4.24 8.15 -1.81
C TYR A 95 5.24 9.06 -2.55
N ARG A 96 6.01 9.82 -1.79
CA ARG A 96 7.06 10.70 -2.30
C ARG A 96 6.57 11.64 -3.42
N ASP A 97 7.48 12.29 -4.08
CA ASP A 97 7.15 13.12 -5.25
C ASP A 97 6.95 12.22 -6.48
N MET A 98 5.69 11.91 -6.78
CA MET A 98 5.31 11.08 -7.94
C MET A 98 5.82 11.67 -9.25
N THR A 99 6.04 12.99 -9.32
CA THR A 99 6.61 13.65 -10.49
C THR A 99 8.03 13.13 -10.75
N LYS A 100 8.85 13.07 -9.71
CA LYS A 100 10.22 12.52 -9.80
C LYS A 100 10.24 11.03 -10.13
N ILE A 101 9.30 10.28 -9.57
CA ILE A 101 9.18 8.84 -9.85
C ILE A 101 8.82 8.65 -11.33
N ASN A 102 7.84 9.37 -11.84
CA ASN A 102 7.43 9.29 -13.24
C ASN A 102 8.54 9.74 -14.20
N GLU A 103 9.30 10.77 -13.85
CA GLU A 103 10.47 11.19 -14.62
C GLU A 103 11.55 10.10 -14.67
N ASN A 104 11.80 9.42 -13.55
CA ASN A 104 12.74 8.33 -13.49
C ASN A 104 12.28 7.12 -14.32
N PHE A 105 11.00 6.76 -14.27
CA PHE A 105 10.43 5.71 -15.12
C PHE A 105 10.55 6.05 -16.60
N LYS A 106 10.28 7.30 -17.00
CA LYS A 106 10.48 7.76 -18.38
C LYS A 106 11.94 7.64 -18.82
N LYS A 107 12.90 8.01 -17.96
CA LYS A 107 14.33 7.87 -18.24
C LYS A 107 14.76 6.40 -18.44
N LEU A 108 14.10 5.49 -17.73
CA LEU A 108 14.33 4.05 -17.84
C LEU A 108 13.55 3.39 -18.99
N GLY A 109 12.78 4.15 -19.76
CA GLY A 109 11.94 3.63 -20.84
C GLY A 109 10.75 2.80 -20.35
N ILE A 110 10.39 2.91 -19.07
CA ILE A 110 9.25 2.20 -18.48
C ILE A 110 8.00 3.04 -18.68
N ASP A 111 7.06 2.47 -19.43
CA ASP A 111 5.77 3.08 -19.67
C ASP A 111 4.81 2.67 -18.54
N VAL A 112 4.56 3.60 -17.63
CA VAL A 112 3.73 3.38 -16.43
C VAL A 112 2.26 3.12 -16.80
N ASP A 113 1.83 3.58 -18.00
CA ASP A 113 0.47 3.38 -18.49
C ASP A 113 0.22 1.94 -18.99
N LYS A 114 1.29 1.14 -19.11
CA LYS A 114 1.23 -0.26 -19.56
C LYS A 114 1.39 -1.29 -18.44
N ILE A 115 1.61 -0.84 -17.22
CA ILE A 115 1.62 -1.67 -16.03
C ILE A 115 0.23 -1.59 -15.38
#